data_81d9984cc840cc86b92d666ae1e00334
#
_entry.id   81d9984cc840cc86b92d666ae1e00334
#
_cell.length_a   1.000
_cell.length_b   1.000
_cell.length_c   1.000
_cell.angle_alpha   90.00
_cell.angle_beta   90.00
_cell.angle_gamma   90.00
#
_symmetry.space_group_name_H-M   'P 1'
#
loop_
_entity.id
_entity.type
_entity.pdbx_description
1 polymer ?
#
loop_
_entity_poly.entity_id
_entity_poly.type
_entity_poly.pdbx_seq_one_letter_code
_entity_poly.pdbx_strand_id
1 'polypeptide(L)'
;MSKESLTQFVKSHPFVDDIDLYYQVKTRLSQAIALGILKSGDCLPSYNQLSQIFDVSVGTVRRAAAMLMDEDTLVAIPGKGLFVKGFAKYGFWNRFHRLCAKDGHTISIKDKLTVFERIPADDTVARELQIDVGTPVLHIVRIIWSDIH
;
A
#
# COMPACT_ATOMS: atom_id res chain seq x y z
N MET A 1 16.40 2.65 4.95
CA MET A 1 16.06 1.49 4.07
C MET A 1 17.30 0.70 3.75
N SER A 2 17.31 -0.62 3.95
CA SER A 2 18.40 -1.47 3.46
C SER A 2 18.03 -2.00 2.06
N LYS A 3 18.88 -1.70 1.06
CA LYS A 3 18.79 -2.24 -0.31
C LYS A 3 18.78 -3.78 -0.26
N GLU A 4 19.46 -4.35 0.71
CA GLU A 4 19.57 -5.79 0.94
C GLU A 4 18.22 -6.42 1.31
N SER A 5 17.42 -5.76 2.17
CA SER A 5 16.09 -6.25 2.57
C SER A 5 15.13 -6.33 1.39
N LEU A 6 15.13 -5.33 0.50
CA LEU A 6 14.31 -5.36 -0.72
C LEU A 6 14.80 -6.47 -1.67
N THR A 7 16.11 -6.61 -1.86
CA THR A 7 16.68 -7.64 -2.72
C THR A 7 16.34 -9.05 -2.22
N GLN A 8 16.42 -9.28 -0.92
CA GLN A 8 16.06 -10.57 -0.32
C GLN A 8 14.57 -10.86 -0.48
N PHE A 9 13.72 -9.85 -0.27
CA PHE A 9 12.28 -9.96 -0.48
C PHE A 9 11.93 -10.33 -1.93
N VAL A 10 12.53 -9.66 -2.91
CA VAL A 10 12.29 -9.93 -4.34
C VAL A 10 12.74 -11.34 -4.71
N LYS A 11 13.88 -11.80 -4.21
CA LYS A 11 14.38 -13.17 -4.47
C LYS A 11 13.47 -14.26 -3.90
N SER A 12 12.79 -14.01 -2.78
CA SER A 12 11.84 -14.97 -2.18
C SER A 12 10.48 -15.00 -2.89
N HIS A 13 10.25 -14.10 -3.85
CA HIS A 13 9.01 -13.98 -4.61
C HIS A 13 9.30 -13.98 -6.12
N PRO A 14 9.64 -15.11 -6.73
CA PRO A 14 9.97 -15.18 -8.16
C PRO A 14 8.81 -14.72 -9.04
N PHE A 15 9.13 -14.25 -10.24
CA PHE A 15 8.11 -13.92 -11.24
C PHE A 15 7.37 -15.19 -11.69
N VAL A 16 6.11 -15.03 -12.02
CA VAL A 16 5.26 -16.09 -12.60
C VAL A 16 5.03 -15.78 -14.07
N ASP A 17 4.86 -16.84 -14.86
CA ASP A 17 4.48 -16.72 -16.27
C ASP A 17 3.04 -16.18 -16.40
N ASP A 18 2.68 -15.73 -17.59
CA ASP A 18 1.36 -15.22 -17.96
C ASP A 18 0.92 -13.88 -17.31
N ILE A 19 1.79 -13.22 -16.55
CA ILE A 19 1.51 -11.88 -16.00
C ILE A 19 2.58 -10.89 -16.46
N ASP A 20 2.16 -9.73 -16.95
CA ASP A 20 3.07 -8.67 -17.37
C ASP A 20 4.10 -8.32 -16.29
N LEU A 21 5.39 -8.29 -16.65
CA LEU A 21 6.49 -8.04 -15.72
C LEU A 21 6.36 -6.70 -14.99
N TYR A 22 5.88 -5.65 -15.65
CA TYR A 22 5.67 -4.35 -15.00
C TYR A 22 4.60 -4.41 -13.90
N TYR A 23 3.56 -5.21 -14.11
CA TYR A 23 2.51 -5.40 -13.11
C TYR A 23 3.01 -6.20 -11.90
N GLN A 24 3.84 -7.21 -12.15
CA GLN A 24 4.48 -7.98 -11.09
C GLN A 24 5.48 -7.14 -10.28
N VAL A 25 6.28 -6.29 -10.94
CA VAL A 25 7.17 -5.33 -10.25
C VAL A 25 6.36 -4.36 -9.39
N LYS A 26 5.28 -3.80 -9.94
CA LYS A 26 4.34 -2.93 -9.22
C LYS A 26 3.79 -3.63 -7.96
N THR A 27 3.31 -4.85 -8.11
CA THR A 27 2.71 -5.64 -7.03
C THR A 27 3.73 -5.90 -5.92
N ARG A 28 4.97 -6.29 -6.27
CA ARG A 28 6.03 -6.54 -5.26
C ARG A 28 6.48 -5.28 -4.54
N LEU A 29 6.58 -4.15 -5.23
CA LEU A 29 6.85 -2.87 -4.57
C LEU A 29 5.72 -2.50 -3.60
N SER A 30 4.45 -2.68 -4.00
CA SER A 30 3.30 -2.47 -3.10
C SER A 30 3.33 -3.38 -1.88
N GLN A 31 3.67 -4.65 -2.06
CA GLN A 31 3.82 -5.62 -0.95
C GLN A 31 4.98 -5.23 -0.01
N ALA A 32 6.14 -4.82 -0.57
CA ALA A 32 7.28 -4.37 0.24
C ALA A 32 6.93 -3.14 1.08
N ILE A 33 6.07 -2.24 0.56
CA ILE A 33 5.55 -1.10 1.31
C ILE A 33 4.57 -1.57 2.39
N ALA A 34 3.64 -2.44 2.06
CA ALA A 34 2.65 -2.97 3.00
C ALA A 34 3.29 -3.73 4.17
N LEU A 35 4.36 -4.48 3.91
CA LEU A 35 5.14 -5.22 4.91
C LEU A 35 6.15 -4.34 5.69
N GLY A 36 6.24 -3.04 5.37
CA GLY A 36 7.15 -2.11 6.03
C GLY A 36 8.63 -2.30 5.69
N ILE A 37 8.96 -3.08 4.66
CA ILE A 37 10.32 -3.20 4.09
C ILE A 37 10.73 -1.87 3.47
N LEU A 38 9.80 -1.23 2.77
CA LEU A 38 9.87 0.14 2.28
C LEU A 38 8.94 0.99 3.14
N LYS A 39 9.50 1.88 3.93
CA LYS A 39 8.73 2.72 4.84
C LYS A 39 8.36 4.05 4.18
N SER A 40 7.32 4.66 4.69
CA SER A 40 6.93 6.03 4.35
C SER A 40 8.11 7.00 4.47
N GLY A 41 8.35 7.79 3.43
CA GLY A 41 9.46 8.73 3.34
C GLY A 41 10.78 8.10 2.87
N ASP A 42 10.86 6.79 2.72
CA ASP A 42 12.05 6.14 2.18
C ASP A 42 12.28 6.53 0.71
N CYS A 43 13.52 6.85 0.38
CA CYS A 43 13.96 6.97 -1.01
C CYS A 43 14.17 5.57 -1.59
N LEU A 44 13.51 5.26 -2.70
CA LEU A 44 13.71 4.02 -3.43
C LEU A 44 15.09 4.00 -4.10
N PRO A 45 15.64 2.80 -4.37
CA PRO A 45 16.77 2.68 -5.29
C PRO A 45 16.46 3.31 -6.66
N SER A 46 17.48 3.79 -7.35
CA SER A 46 17.31 4.33 -8.71
C SER A 46 16.69 3.32 -9.66
N TYR A 47 16.10 3.78 -10.77
CA TYR A 47 15.50 2.88 -11.76
C TYR A 47 16.49 1.82 -12.26
N ASN A 48 17.77 2.17 -12.43
CA ASN A 48 18.80 1.22 -12.82
C ASN A 48 19.08 0.17 -11.71
N GLN A 49 19.09 0.59 -10.46
CA GLN A 49 19.27 -0.34 -9.35
C GLN A 49 18.04 -1.23 -9.15
N LEU A 50 16.83 -0.68 -9.32
CA LEU A 50 15.61 -1.48 -9.28
C LEU A 50 15.56 -2.48 -10.44
N SER A 51 16.00 -2.10 -11.65
CA SER A 51 16.06 -3.05 -12.78
C SER A 51 16.99 -4.22 -12.50
N GLN A 52 18.11 -3.98 -11.81
CA GLN A 52 19.03 -5.03 -11.37
C GLN A 52 18.43 -5.91 -10.24
N ILE A 53 17.73 -5.29 -9.29
CA ILE A 53 17.11 -6.03 -8.17
C ILE A 53 15.99 -6.97 -8.67
N PHE A 54 15.21 -6.49 -9.64
CA PHE A 54 14.08 -7.22 -10.20
C PHE A 54 14.44 -8.06 -11.43
N ASP A 55 15.67 -7.93 -11.95
CA ASP A 55 16.13 -8.57 -13.20
C ASP A 55 15.18 -8.28 -14.39
N VAL A 56 14.83 -7.01 -14.58
CA VAL A 56 13.95 -6.54 -15.66
C VAL A 56 14.50 -5.28 -16.31
N SER A 57 13.96 -4.90 -17.46
CA SER A 57 14.37 -3.66 -18.13
C SER A 57 14.04 -2.41 -17.29
N VAL A 58 14.84 -1.36 -17.45
CA VAL A 58 14.56 -0.05 -16.81
C VAL A 58 13.21 0.51 -17.25
N GLY A 59 12.78 0.24 -18.47
CA GLY A 59 11.46 0.61 -18.98
C GLY A 59 10.33 -0.05 -18.22
N THR A 60 10.47 -1.36 -17.90
CA THR A 60 9.52 -2.11 -17.07
C THR A 60 9.39 -1.49 -15.67
N VAL A 61 10.53 -1.16 -15.04
CA VAL A 61 10.53 -0.51 -13.73
C VAL A 61 9.86 0.87 -13.77
N ARG A 62 10.17 1.68 -14.80
CA ARG A 62 9.55 3.01 -14.96
C ARG A 62 8.03 2.92 -15.10
N ARG A 63 7.54 1.95 -15.88
CA ARG A 63 6.10 1.72 -16.05
C ARG A 63 5.44 1.32 -14.72
N ALA A 64 6.04 0.40 -13.98
CA ALA A 64 5.58 0.00 -12.65
C ALA A 64 5.54 1.18 -11.67
N ALA A 65 6.60 1.99 -11.65
CA ALA A 65 6.70 3.17 -10.80
C ALA A 65 5.67 4.24 -11.18
N ALA A 66 5.40 4.45 -12.48
CA ALA A 66 4.37 5.38 -12.96
C ALA A 66 2.99 4.97 -12.42
N MET A 67 2.63 3.68 -12.50
CA MET A 67 1.38 3.19 -11.92
C MET A 67 1.28 3.44 -10.41
N LEU A 68 2.38 3.25 -9.67
CA LEU A 68 2.40 3.52 -8.24
C LEU A 68 2.34 5.03 -7.91
N MET A 69 2.82 5.89 -8.81
CA MET A 69 2.64 7.34 -8.70
C MET A 69 1.20 7.75 -8.98
N ASP A 70 0.57 7.16 -10.01
CA ASP A 70 -0.86 7.38 -10.32
C ASP A 70 -1.77 6.91 -9.18
N GLU A 71 -1.35 5.84 -8.48
CA GLU A 71 -2.00 5.33 -7.27
C GLU A 71 -1.63 6.10 -6.01
N ASP A 72 -0.90 7.19 -6.12
CA ASP A 72 -0.48 8.04 -5.01
C ASP A 72 0.36 7.29 -3.93
N THR A 73 1.00 6.17 -4.32
CA THR A 73 1.84 5.35 -3.45
C THR A 73 3.30 5.81 -3.46
N LEU A 74 3.76 6.30 -4.60
CA LEU A 74 5.09 6.86 -4.79
C LEU A 74 5.01 8.32 -5.22
N VAL A 75 6.08 9.06 -4.99
CA VAL A 75 6.26 10.44 -5.47
C VAL A 75 7.66 10.60 -6.00
N ALA A 76 7.77 11.18 -7.20
CA ALA A 76 9.07 11.58 -7.76
C ALA A 76 9.39 13.01 -7.32
N ILE A 77 10.55 13.22 -6.71
CA ILE A 77 11.05 14.55 -6.34
C ILE A 77 12.20 14.87 -7.28
N PRO A 78 12.07 15.90 -8.13
CA PRO A 78 13.13 16.29 -9.07
C PRO A 78 14.48 16.46 -8.37
N GLY A 79 15.54 15.86 -8.92
CA GLY A 79 16.90 15.91 -8.38
C GLY A 79 17.13 15.07 -7.11
N LYS A 80 16.09 14.50 -6.49
CA LYS A 80 16.21 13.71 -5.24
C LYS A 80 15.88 12.24 -5.42
N GLY A 81 15.02 11.89 -6.37
CA GLY A 81 14.65 10.50 -6.65
C GLY A 81 13.19 10.16 -6.44
N LEU A 82 12.92 8.87 -6.31
CA LEU A 82 11.59 8.30 -6.10
C LEU A 82 11.42 7.94 -4.62
N PHE A 83 10.34 8.40 -4.01
CA PHE A 83 10.09 8.21 -2.58
C PHE A 83 8.78 7.47 -2.35
N VAL A 84 8.74 6.64 -1.31
CA VAL A 84 7.48 6.12 -0.79
C VAL A 84 6.69 7.30 -0.23
N LYS A 85 5.56 7.59 -0.85
CA LYS A 85 4.68 8.64 -0.34
C LYS A 85 4.21 8.20 1.04
N GLY A 86 4.44 9.04 2.02
CA GLY A 86 4.00 8.73 3.36
C GLY A 86 2.51 8.42 3.34
N PHE A 87 2.10 7.48 4.21
CA PHE A 87 0.73 7.49 4.70
C PHE A 87 0.53 8.80 5.51
N ALA A 88 0.97 9.90 4.91
CA ALA A 88 0.77 11.21 5.45
C ALA A 88 -0.72 11.40 5.51
N LYS A 89 -1.20 11.38 6.74
CA LYS A 89 -2.46 11.94 7.24
C LYS A 89 -3.76 11.75 6.42
N TYR A 90 -3.71 11.43 5.11
CA TYR A 90 -4.86 11.44 4.21
C TYR A 90 -4.89 10.29 3.18
N GLY A 91 -3.87 9.40 3.11
CA GLY A 91 -3.63 8.60 1.90
C GLY A 91 -4.43 7.32 1.76
N PHE A 92 -4.69 6.56 2.83
CA PHE A 92 -5.28 5.23 2.73
C PHE A 92 -6.79 5.31 2.43
N TRP A 93 -7.49 6.19 3.12
CA TRP A 93 -8.95 6.31 3.00
C TRP A 93 -9.41 7.05 1.73
N ASN A 94 -8.68 8.08 1.29
CA ASN A 94 -9.00 8.78 0.04
C ASN A 94 -8.89 7.88 -1.19
N ARG A 95 -8.15 6.78 -1.11
CA ARG A 95 -8.02 5.81 -2.20
C ARG A 95 -9.26 4.94 -2.36
N PHE A 96 -9.93 4.61 -1.27
CA PHE A 96 -11.12 3.77 -1.25
C PHE A 96 -12.43 4.58 -1.24
N HIS A 97 -12.38 5.79 -0.72
CA HIS A 97 -13.53 6.68 -0.62
C HIS A 97 -13.28 7.97 -1.40
N ARG A 98 -13.52 7.93 -2.70
CA ARG A 98 -13.57 9.15 -3.53
C ARG A 98 -14.85 9.90 -3.18
N LEU A 99 -14.91 10.44 -1.97
CA LEU A 99 -16.01 11.32 -1.59
C LEU A 99 -15.76 12.68 -2.23
N CYS A 100 -16.68 13.10 -3.06
CA CYS A 100 -16.68 14.43 -3.65
C CYS A 100 -17.85 15.22 -3.07
N ALA A 101 -17.62 16.49 -2.80
CA ALA A 101 -18.70 17.41 -2.52
C ALA A 101 -19.56 17.62 -3.78
N LYS A 102 -20.73 18.22 -3.64
CA LYS A 102 -21.66 18.46 -4.79
C LYS A 102 -21.03 19.33 -5.89
N ASP A 103 -20.06 20.14 -5.57
CA ASP A 103 -19.27 20.97 -6.49
C ASP A 103 -18.09 20.25 -7.14
N GLY A 104 -17.88 18.95 -6.83
CA GLY A 104 -16.89 18.09 -7.46
C GLY A 104 -15.50 18.09 -6.80
N HIS A 105 -15.23 18.89 -5.77
CA HIS A 105 -13.95 18.78 -5.08
C HIS A 105 -13.88 17.58 -4.12
N THR A 106 -12.68 17.01 -3.97
CA THR A 106 -12.46 15.84 -3.12
C THR A 106 -12.54 16.24 -1.64
N ILE A 107 -13.36 15.51 -0.89
CA ILE A 107 -13.52 15.70 0.55
C ILE A 107 -12.33 15.08 1.28
N SER A 108 -11.67 15.86 2.10
CA SER A 108 -10.63 15.34 3.01
C SER A 108 -11.29 14.61 4.18
N ILE A 109 -10.91 13.33 4.36
CA ILE A 109 -11.40 12.49 5.44
C ILE A 109 -10.30 12.33 6.48
N LYS A 110 -10.67 12.47 7.74
CA LYS A 110 -9.84 12.14 8.90
C LYS A 110 -10.33 10.83 9.49
N ASP A 111 -9.42 10.04 10.06
CA ASP A 111 -9.78 8.83 10.78
C ASP A 111 -9.02 8.70 12.10
N LYS A 112 -9.62 7.99 13.04
CA LYS A 112 -9.00 7.62 14.30
C LYS A 112 -9.34 6.17 14.61
N LEU A 113 -8.32 5.35 14.77
CA LEU A 113 -8.45 4.00 15.30
C LEU A 113 -8.75 4.10 16.80
N THR A 114 -9.90 3.58 17.24
CA THR A 114 -10.33 3.63 18.63
C THR A 114 -10.26 2.29 19.34
N VAL A 115 -10.45 1.18 18.60
CA VAL A 115 -10.31 -0.17 19.11
C VAL A 115 -9.48 -0.98 18.12
N PHE A 116 -8.52 -1.73 18.64
CA PHE A 116 -7.75 -2.72 17.91
C PHE A 116 -7.37 -3.84 18.87
N GLU A 117 -8.18 -4.89 18.88
CA GLU A 117 -8.02 -5.98 19.82
C GLU A 117 -8.37 -7.33 19.20
N ARG A 118 -7.90 -8.40 19.80
CA ARG A 118 -8.27 -9.76 19.42
C ARG A 118 -9.31 -10.26 20.41
N ILE A 119 -10.49 -10.62 19.90
CA ILE A 119 -11.61 -11.13 20.69
C ILE A 119 -12.11 -12.47 20.12
N PRO A 120 -12.75 -13.33 20.94
CA PRO A 120 -13.43 -14.49 20.40
C PRO A 120 -14.66 -14.08 19.59
N ALA A 121 -14.91 -14.76 18.48
CA ALA A 121 -16.10 -14.56 17.67
C ALA A 121 -17.35 -14.95 18.48
N ASP A 122 -18.32 -14.06 18.57
CA ASP A 122 -19.66 -14.37 19.06
C ASP A 122 -20.49 -15.09 17.99
N ASP A 123 -21.72 -15.50 18.32
CA ASP A 123 -22.62 -16.22 17.41
C ASP A 123 -22.88 -15.45 16.10
N THR A 124 -22.95 -14.12 16.18
CA THR A 124 -23.23 -13.28 15.00
C THR A 124 -22.02 -13.22 14.10
N VAL A 125 -20.85 -12.89 14.66
CA VAL A 125 -19.58 -12.81 13.92
C VAL A 125 -19.19 -14.17 13.33
N ALA A 126 -19.36 -15.25 14.10
CA ALA A 126 -19.07 -16.61 13.66
C ALA A 126 -19.91 -16.99 12.43
N ARG A 127 -21.21 -16.70 12.45
CA ARG A 127 -22.11 -16.94 11.33
C ARG A 127 -21.75 -16.12 10.10
N GLU A 128 -21.50 -14.81 10.25
CA GLU A 128 -21.20 -13.92 9.12
C GLU A 128 -19.83 -14.23 8.48
N LEU A 129 -18.84 -14.63 9.28
CA LEU A 129 -17.51 -15.00 8.79
C LEU A 129 -17.37 -16.48 8.44
N GLN A 130 -18.41 -17.31 8.65
CA GLN A 130 -18.42 -18.76 8.42
C GLN A 130 -17.29 -19.49 9.16
N ILE A 131 -17.09 -19.16 10.44
CA ILE A 131 -16.10 -19.73 11.35
C ILE A 131 -16.80 -20.26 12.62
N ASP A 132 -16.10 -21.03 13.44
CA ASP A 132 -16.63 -21.51 14.71
C ASP A 132 -16.72 -20.38 15.74
N VAL A 133 -17.75 -20.44 16.60
CA VAL A 133 -17.90 -19.55 17.76
C VAL A 133 -16.67 -19.69 18.65
N GLY A 134 -16.16 -18.57 19.13
CA GLY A 134 -14.94 -18.53 19.95
C GLY A 134 -13.64 -18.48 19.14
N THR A 135 -13.68 -18.60 17.81
CA THR A 135 -12.49 -18.39 16.96
C THR A 135 -11.94 -16.98 17.18
N PRO A 136 -10.60 -16.81 17.41
CA PRO A 136 -10.03 -15.50 17.61
C PRO A 136 -10.13 -14.64 16.34
N VAL A 137 -10.80 -13.51 16.44
CA VAL A 137 -10.96 -12.51 15.37
C VAL A 137 -10.37 -11.18 15.78
N LEU A 138 -10.05 -10.34 14.79
CA LEU A 138 -9.57 -9.01 15.02
C LEU A 138 -10.76 -8.03 15.04
N HIS A 139 -11.00 -7.41 16.20
CA HIS A 139 -11.98 -6.36 16.35
C HIS A 139 -11.35 -4.99 16.13
N ILE A 140 -11.85 -4.27 15.12
CA ILE A 140 -11.33 -2.96 14.74
C ILE A 140 -12.48 -1.97 14.72
N VAL A 141 -12.36 -0.91 15.52
CA VAL A 141 -13.28 0.23 15.47
C VAL A 141 -12.54 1.49 15.05
N ARG A 142 -13.08 2.17 14.05
CA ARG A 142 -12.57 3.44 13.56
C ARG A 142 -13.67 4.50 13.54
N ILE A 143 -13.31 5.70 13.96
CA ILE A 143 -14.14 6.88 13.77
C ILE A 143 -13.61 7.61 12.53
N ILE A 144 -14.51 7.88 11.58
CA ILE A 144 -14.19 8.57 10.33
C ILE A 144 -15.03 9.84 10.30
N TRP A 145 -14.37 10.98 10.02
CA TRP A 145 -15.08 12.26 9.90
C TRP A 145 -14.44 13.15 8.83
N SER A 146 -15.17 14.14 8.40
CA SER A 146 -14.69 15.21 7.51
C SER A 146 -14.93 16.58 8.14
N ASP A 147 -14.12 17.56 7.78
CA ASP A 147 -14.25 18.95 8.25
C ASP A 147 -15.22 19.76 7.36
N ILE A 148 -16.21 19.11 6.73
CA ILE A 148 -17.21 19.82 5.94
C ILE A 148 -18.27 20.37 6.89
N HIS A 149 -18.37 21.69 6.90
CA HIS A 149 -19.43 22.46 7.55
C HIS A 149 -20.57 22.71 6.56
#